data_df567093e0a79fbbf46509a5cad429c9
#
_entry.id   df567093e0a79fbbf46509a5cad429c9
#
_cell.length_a   1.000
_cell.length_b   1.000
_cell.length_c   1.000
_cell.angle_alpha   90.00
_cell.angle_beta   90.00
_cell.angle_gamma   90.00
#
_symmetry.space_group_name_H-M   'P 1'
#
loop_
_entity.id
_entity.type
_entity.pdbx_description
1 polymer ?
#
loop_
_entity_poly.entity_id
_entity_poly.type
_entity_poly.pdbx_seq_one_letter_code
_entity_poly.pdbx_strand_id
1 'polypeptide(L)'
;MAITLPDARQLSDEVLEALRLRALRACELGFSESDIAAMLGVARETVSRWWSAYQAQGLDGLPGNRTGRPLGSGRTLTDEQGKHLQQLIDENSPAKLGIAAPLWSRAAVRELIHEEYGIWVPVRTVGEYLERWGYTAKKPCRHANDQDPEEVREWLEETYPDIERQAEEEDAVILWTDESGVDADHHPGTGYAPKGQRATMEVPHGHIRRSVISAVGNRGELHFMTYDGTLNAALFIVFLEGLLSETTRKIYLITDRLSAHDCDEVWDWVEEHSDRIDMFLLPRRAPESNPVEYLNHDLKGNVHRDGLPNNKDELADQIHAFLLKLLELPGHVMSYFRHPCVQYAAAHDW
;
A
#
# COMPACT_ATOMS: atom_id res chain seq x y z
N MET A 1 -31.75 31.99 -42.11
CA MET A 1 -30.56 31.81 -41.19
C MET A 1 -29.69 30.68 -41.75
N ALA A 2 -28.41 30.96 -42.02
CA ALA A 2 -27.50 29.90 -42.42
C ALA A 2 -27.07 29.12 -41.14
N ILE A 3 -27.10 27.80 -41.21
CA ILE A 3 -26.59 26.93 -40.11
C ILE A 3 -25.07 27.06 -40.07
N THR A 4 -24.53 27.44 -38.92
CA THR A 4 -23.08 27.46 -38.70
C THR A 4 -22.64 26.10 -38.15
N LEU A 5 -21.76 25.40 -38.88
CA LEU A 5 -21.18 24.14 -38.45
C LEU A 5 -20.00 24.37 -37.50
N PRO A 6 -19.79 23.52 -36.51
CA PRO A 6 -18.60 23.57 -35.62
C PRO A 6 -17.31 23.32 -36.43
N ASP A 7 -16.20 23.90 -35.99
CA ASP A 7 -14.89 23.66 -36.62
C ASP A 7 -14.51 22.18 -36.47
N ALA A 8 -14.28 21.52 -37.61
CA ALA A 8 -13.96 20.09 -37.65
C ALA A 8 -12.70 19.71 -36.83
N ARG A 9 -11.79 20.67 -36.55
CA ARG A 9 -10.60 20.46 -35.70
C ARG A 9 -10.93 20.29 -34.21
N GLN A 10 -12.16 20.65 -33.79
CA GLN A 10 -12.62 20.52 -32.40
C GLN A 10 -13.47 19.25 -32.18
N LEU A 11 -13.73 18.48 -33.23
CA LEU A 11 -14.49 17.24 -33.15
C LEU A 11 -13.62 16.09 -32.66
N SER A 12 -14.27 15.11 -32.00
CA SER A 12 -13.57 13.88 -31.57
C SER A 12 -13.12 13.04 -32.78
N ASP A 13 -12.10 12.20 -32.58
CA ASP A 13 -11.58 11.32 -33.63
C ASP A 13 -12.66 10.43 -34.25
N GLU A 14 -13.61 9.93 -33.44
CA GLU A 14 -14.73 9.12 -33.90
C GLU A 14 -15.69 9.89 -34.83
N VAL A 15 -15.99 11.14 -34.49
CA VAL A 15 -16.82 12.01 -35.32
C VAL A 15 -16.12 12.36 -36.62
N LEU A 16 -14.81 12.65 -36.56
CA LEU A 16 -14.00 12.91 -37.75
C LEU A 16 -13.93 11.70 -38.67
N GLU A 17 -13.85 10.49 -38.12
CA GLU A 17 -13.85 9.25 -38.89
C GLU A 17 -15.20 9.06 -39.60
N ALA A 18 -16.31 9.28 -38.89
CA ALA A 18 -17.63 9.20 -39.50
C ALA A 18 -17.83 10.23 -40.61
N LEU A 19 -17.28 11.45 -40.47
CA LEU A 19 -17.28 12.48 -41.50
C LEU A 19 -16.45 12.10 -42.73
N ARG A 20 -15.27 11.49 -42.53
CA ARG A 20 -14.43 10.96 -43.62
C ARG A 20 -15.16 9.92 -44.44
N LEU A 21 -15.75 8.89 -43.77
CA LEU A 21 -16.50 7.85 -44.49
C LEU A 21 -17.69 8.42 -45.30
N ARG A 22 -18.39 9.41 -44.75
CA ARG A 22 -19.50 10.08 -45.48
C ARG A 22 -18.97 10.88 -46.64
N ALA A 23 -17.81 11.60 -46.50
CA ALA A 23 -17.20 12.34 -47.60
C ALA A 23 -16.82 11.39 -48.73
N LEU A 24 -16.19 10.25 -48.42
CA LEU A 24 -15.80 9.28 -49.46
C LEU A 24 -17.00 8.71 -50.17
N ARG A 25 -18.06 8.38 -49.44
CA ARG A 25 -19.27 7.87 -50.03
C ARG A 25 -19.92 8.90 -50.93
N ALA A 26 -19.91 10.17 -50.59
CA ALA A 26 -20.37 11.24 -51.43
C ALA A 26 -19.53 11.42 -52.71
N CYS A 27 -18.19 11.27 -52.63
CA CYS A 27 -17.31 11.25 -53.80
C CYS A 27 -17.62 10.09 -54.75
N GLU A 28 -17.84 8.88 -54.23
CA GLU A 28 -18.29 7.71 -55.03
C GLU A 28 -19.61 7.93 -55.76
N LEU A 29 -20.53 8.69 -55.15
CA LEU A 29 -21.81 9.05 -55.74
C LEU A 29 -21.74 10.21 -56.76
N GLY A 30 -20.53 10.77 -57.00
CA GLY A 30 -20.28 11.78 -57.98
C GLY A 30 -20.52 13.22 -57.56
N PHE A 31 -20.66 13.49 -56.23
CA PHE A 31 -20.72 14.87 -55.75
C PHE A 31 -19.36 15.55 -55.89
N SER A 32 -19.34 16.88 -56.13
CA SER A 32 -18.10 17.61 -56.18
C SER A 32 -17.45 17.76 -54.83
N GLU A 33 -16.11 17.71 -54.75
CA GLU A 33 -15.34 17.94 -53.52
C GLU A 33 -15.70 19.26 -52.83
N SER A 34 -16.08 20.27 -53.60
CA SER A 34 -16.49 21.59 -53.10
C SER A 34 -17.84 21.52 -52.38
N ASP A 35 -18.82 20.79 -52.94
CA ASP A 35 -20.13 20.64 -52.32
C ASP A 35 -20.05 19.78 -51.05
N ILE A 36 -19.25 18.70 -51.09
CA ILE A 36 -19.01 17.83 -49.93
C ILE A 36 -18.36 18.64 -48.82
N ALA A 37 -17.32 19.43 -49.12
CA ALA A 37 -16.64 20.29 -48.17
C ALA A 37 -17.61 21.29 -47.51
N ALA A 38 -18.46 21.91 -48.28
CA ALA A 38 -19.46 22.85 -47.81
C ALA A 38 -20.52 22.15 -46.90
N MET A 39 -21.00 20.95 -47.29
CA MET A 39 -21.96 20.14 -46.47
C MET A 39 -21.37 19.68 -45.14
N LEU A 40 -20.09 19.32 -45.08
CA LEU A 40 -19.46 18.78 -43.89
C LEU A 40 -18.76 19.85 -43.05
N GLY A 41 -18.68 21.08 -43.46
CA GLY A 41 -18.00 22.17 -42.76
C GLY A 41 -16.46 21.98 -42.67
N VAL A 42 -15.86 21.38 -43.69
CA VAL A 42 -14.40 21.18 -43.82
C VAL A 42 -13.82 21.91 -45.01
N ALA A 43 -12.49 22.08 -45.06
CA ALA A 43 -11.84 22.65 -46.23
C ALA A 43 -11.89 21.66 -47.42
N ARG A 44 -12.03 22.18 -48.64
CA ARG A 44 -12.03 21.36 -49.87
C ARG A 44 -10.78 20.47 -49.96
N GLU A 45 -9.61 21.03 -49.64
CA GLU A 45 -8.32 20.33 -49.63
C GLU A 45 -8.34 19.12 -48.68
N THR A 46 -9.16 19.17 -47.63
CA THR A 46 -9.33 18.05 -46.71
C THR A 46 -10.07 16.89 -47.37
N VAL A 47 -11.16 17.17 -48.08
CA VAL A 47 -11.91 16.19 -48.87
C VAL A 47 -11.03 15.58 -49.96
N SER A 48 -10.34 16.43 -50.73
CA SER A 48 -9.44 15.99 -51.80
C SER A 48 -8.34 15.07 -51.30
N ARG A 49 -7.76 15.36 -50.13
CA ARG A 49 -6.75 14.54 -49.50
C ARG A 49 -7.28 13.18 -49.04
N TRP A 50 -8.48 13.15 -48.45
CA TRP A 50 -9.14 11.91 -48.07
C TRP A 50 -9.47 11.05 -49.30
N TRP A 51 -9.98 11.65 -50.36
CA TRP A 51 -10.32 10.96 -51.59
C TRP A 51 -9.09 10.38 -52.31
N SER A 52 -8.01 11.15 -52.39
CA SER A 52 -6.76 10.67 -52.98
C SER A 52 -6.12 9.52 -52.18
N ALA A 53 -6.16 9.59 -50.84
CA ALA A 53 -5.66 8.53 -49.99
C ALA A 53 -6.50 7.25 -50.13
N TYR A 54 -7.83 7.38 -50.21
CA TYR A 54 -8.72 6.26 -50.45
C TYR A 54 -8.52 5.61 -51.81
N GLN A 55 -8.36 6.42 -52.86
CA GLN A 55 -8.06 5.88 -54.21
C GLN A 55 -6.72 5.16 -54.29
N ALA A 56 -5.73 5.57 -53.49
CA ALA A 56 -4.40 4.96 -53.48
C ALA A 56 -4.30 3.68 -52.70
N GLN A 57 -4.97 3.60 -51.53
CA GLN A 57 -4.78 2.52 -50.55
C GLN A 57 -6.09 1.98 -49.97
N GLY A 58 -7.26 2.35 -50.46
CA GLY A 58 -8.55 1.99 -49.92
C GLY A 58 -8.78 2.56 -48.52
N LEU A 59 -9.59 1.88 -47.70
CA LEU A 59 -9.87 2.33 -46.35
C LEU A 59 -8.64 2.30 -45.44
N ASP A 60 -7.65 1.49 -45.72
CA ASP A 60 -6.39 1.39 -44.96
C ASP A 60 -5.51 2.65 -45.11
N GLY A 61 -5.70 3.45 -46.18
CA GLY A 61 -5.06 4.73 -46.36
C GLY A 61 -5.61 5.89 -45.54
N LEU A 62 -6.69 5.65 -44.79
CA LEU A 62 -7.44 6.68 -44.06
C LEU A 62 -7.10 6.79 -42.55
N PRO A 63 -6.32 5.91 -41.88
CA PRO A 63 -6.06 6.12 -40.49
C PRO A 63 -5.51 7.54 -40.27
N GLY A 64 -6.18 8.28 -39.42
CA GLY A 64 -5.78 9.62 -39.07
C GLY A 64 -4.33 9.60 -38.60
N ASN A 65 -3.46 10.29 -39.28
CA ASN A 65 -2.13 10.51 -38.79
C ASN A 65 -2.24 11.12 -37.39
N ARG A 66 -1.94 10.31 -36.35
CA ARG A 66 -1.84 10.85 -35.00
C ARG A 66 -0.90 12.05 -35.08
N THR A 67 -1.50 13.23 -34.93
CA THR A 67 -0.73 14.46 -34.81
C THR A 67 0.04 14.40 -33.51
N GLY A 68 1.35 14.39 -33.59
CA GLY A 68 2.20 14.34 -32.41
C GLY A 68 3.50 13.57 -32.68
N ARG A 69 4.41 13.70 -31.75
CA ARG A 69 5.68 12.99 -31.80
C ARG A 69 5.43 11.49 -31.59
N PRO A 70 6.02 10.59 -32.38
CA PRO A 70 5.87 9.16 -32.18
C PRO A 70 6.17 8.75 -30.73
N LEU A 71 5.35 7.84 -30.18
CA LEU A 71 5.55 7.30 -28.85
C LEU A 71 7.00 6.78 -28.70
N GLY A 72 7.71 7.29 -27.71
CA GLY A 72 9.10 6.89 -27.44
C GLY A 72 10.17 7.69 -28.19
N SER A 73 9.82 8.52 -29.20
CA SER A 73 10.81 9.38 -29.84
C SER A 73 11.26 10.47 -28.87
N GLY A 74 12.58 10.54 -28.61
CA GLY A 74 13.18 11.46 -27.64
C GLY A 74 13.29 10.92 -26.22
N ARG A 75 13.13 9.64 -26.03
CA ARG A 75 13.58 8.98 -24.81
C ARG A 75 15.09 9.13 -24.67
N THR A 76 15.54 9.46 -23.48
CA THR A 76 16.98 9.59 -23.16
C THR A 76 17.65 8.22 -23.03
N LEU A 77 16.89 7.23 -22.55
CA LEU A 77 17.34 5.84 -22.37
C LEU A 77 16.78 4.95 -23.49
N THR A 78 17.60 4.01 -23.97
CA THR A 78 17.15 2.93 -24.85
C THR A 78 16.33 1.90 -24.07
N ASP A 79 15.59 1.06 -24.80
CA ASP A 79 14.81 -0.02 -24.14
C ASP A 79 15.73 -1.07 -23.48
N GLU A 80 16.92 -1.31 -24.03
CA GLU A 80 17.94 -2.20 -23.43
C GLU A 80 18.52 -1.60 -22.14
N GLN A 81 18.87 -0.32 -22.14
CA GLN A 81 19.31 0.38 -20.93
C GLN A 81 18.21 0.37 -19.86
N GLY A 82 16.96 0.56 -20.26
CA GLY A 82 15.82 0.48 -19.34
C GLY A 82 15.67 -0.90 -18.67
N LYS A 83 15.81 -1.98 -19.43
CA LYS A 83 15.76 -3.36 -18.90
C LYS A 83 16.92 -3.66 -17.95
N HIS A 84 18.14 -3.23 -18.31
CA HIS A 84 19.30 -3.40 -17.44
C HIS A 84 19.14 -2.65 -16.12
N LEU A 85 18.66 -1.41 -16.14
CA LEU A 85 18.38 -0.64 -14.93
C LEU A 85 17.31 -1.30 -14.04
N GLN A 86 16.25 -1.86 -14.63
CA GLN A 86 15.23 -2.60 -13.90
C GLN A 86 15.86 -3.82 -13.20
N GLN A 87 16.67 -4.59 -13.89
CA GLN A 87 17.38 -5.73 -13.30
C GLN A 87 18.27 -5.29 -12.12
N LEU A 88 19.04 -4.22 -12.28
CA LEU A 88 19.88 -3.69 -11.18
C LEU A 88 19.05 -3.26 -9.97
N ILE A 89 17.89 -2.63 -10.21
CA ILE A 89 16.99 -2.17 -9.15
C ILE A 89 16.34 -3.36 -8.42
N ASP A 90 15.95 -4.39 -9.13
CA ASP A 90 15.26 -5.55 -8.57
C ASP A 90 16.21 -6.46 -7.77
N GLU A 91 17.46 -6.60 -8.22
CA GLU A 91 18.44 -7.51 -7.61
C GLU A 91 19.28 -6.85 -6.50
N ASN A 92 19.29 -5.53 -6.41
CA ASN A 92 20.21 -4.81 -5.53
C ASN A 92 19.54 -3.69 -4.73
N SER A 93 20.08 -3.42 -3.53
CA SER A 93 19.82 -2.16 -2.85
C SER A 93 20.73 -1.04 -3.39
N PRO A 94 20.36 0.25 -3.25
CA PRO A 94 21.23 1.36 -3.66
C PRO A 94 22.65 1.27 -3.07
N ALA A 95 22.75 0.93 -1.79
CA ALA A 95 24.03 0.83 -1.08
C ALA A 95 24.96 -0.25 -1.67
N LYS A 96 24.42 -1.39 -2.16
CA LYS A 96 25.21 -2.43 -2.81
C LYS A 96 25.84 -1.95 -4.12
N LEU A 97 25.23 -0.96 -4.77
CA LEU A 97 25.73 -0.35 -6.00
C LEU A 97 26.49 0.97 -5.74
N GLY A 98 26.87 1.24 -4.49
CA GLY A 98 27.66 2.42 -4.11
C GLY A 98 26.86 3.73 -4.07
N ILE A 99 25.53 3.68 -4.19
CA ILE A 99 24.66 4.87 -4.16
C ILE A 99 24.28 5.15 -2.70
N ALA A 100 24.55 6.38 -2.24
CA ALA A 100 24.30 6.82 -0.86
C ALA A 100 22.81 7.07 -0.59
N ALA A 101 21.99 6.03 -0.67
CA ALA A 101 20.56 6.07 -0.39
C ALA A 101 20.10 4.78 0.28
N PRO A 102 19.18 4.84 1.27
CA PRO A 102 18.65 3.65 1.94
C PRO A 102 17.62 2.89 1.07
N LEU A 103 17.02 3.56 0.09
CA LEU A 103 15.95 3.02 -0.75
C LEU A 103 16.04 3.58 -2.16
N TRP A 104 15.46 2.83 -3.13
CA TRP A 104 15.29 3.31 -4.49
C TRP A 104 14.27 4.46 -4.55
N SER A 105 14.77 5.69 -4.42
CA SER A 105 14.03 6.92 -4.69
C SER A 105 14.27 7.37 -6.13
N ARG A 106 13.45 8.30 -6.65
CA ARG A 106 13.72 8.91 -7.96
C ARG A 106 15.12 9.54 -8.05
N ALA A 107 15.63 10.07 -6.94
CA ALA A 107 16.98 10.62 -6.88
C ALA A 107 18.04 9.52 -6.97
N ALA A 108 17.89 8.42 -6.21
CA ALA A 108 18.80 7.29 -6.25
C ALA A 108 18.84 6.62 -7.64
N VAL A 109 17.69 6.46 -8.29
CA VAL A 109 17.63 5.92 -9.66
C VAL A 109 18.27 6.88 -10.67
N ARG A 110 18.17 8.20 -10.47
CA ARG A 110 18.89 9.16 -11.30
C ARG A 110 20.41 9.01 -11.16
N GLU A 111 20.89 8.79 -9.94
CA GLU A 111 22.32 8.53 -9.71
C GLU A 111 22.76 7.22 -10.35
N LEU A 112 21.96 6.16 -10.23
CA LEU A 112 22.22 4.90 -10.93
C LEU A 112 22.35 5.09 -12.44
N ILE A 113 21.44 5.84 -13.05
CA ILE A 113 21.50 6.14 -14.49
C ILE A 113 22.79 6.88 -14.84
N HIS A 114 23.23 7.80 -13.97
CA HIS A 114 24.46 8.55 -14.19
C HIS A 114 25.70 7.66 -14.04
N GLU A 115 25.78 6.83 -13.02
CA GLU A 115 26.90 5.92 -12.79
C GLU A 115 27.03 4.90 -13.95
N GLU A 116 25.91 4.32 -14.40
CA GLU A 116 25.93 3.29 -15.45
C GLU A 116 26.17 3.85 -16.87
N TYR A 117 25.66 5.06 -17.16
CA TYR A 117 25.63 5.57 -18.54
C TYR A 117 26.17 6.99 -18.71
N GLY A 118 26.57 7.67 -17.64
CA GLY A 118 27.02 9.07 -17.69
C GLY A 118 25.89 10.07 -18.06
N ILE A 119 24.63 9.65 -17.94
CA ILE A 119 23.49 10.44 -18.40
C ILE A 119 22.77 11.09 -17.21
N TRP A 120 22.66 12.41 -17.19
CA TRP A 120 21.82 13.12 -16.23
C TRP A 120 20.39 13.28 -16.74
N VAL A 121 19.45 12.60 -16.08
CA VAL A 121 18.02 12.66 -16.37
C VAL A 121 17.32 13.51 -15.30
N PRO A 122 16.40 14.44 -15.66
CA PRO A 122 15.60 15.14 -14.65
C PRO A 122 14.83 14.17 -13.76
N VAL A 123 14.75 14.45 -12.45
CA VAL A 123 14.06 13.58 -11.46
C VAL A 123 12.60 13.29 -11.85
N ARG A 124 11.93 14.28 -12.50
CA ARG A 124 10.58 14.08 -13.05
C ARG A 124 10.56 12.99 -14.11
N THR A 125 11.49 13.03 -15.05
CA THR A 125 11.60 12.04 -16.14
C THR A 125 11.94 10.65 -15.60
N VAL A 126 12.75 10.56 -14.54
CA VAL A 126 12.96 9.27 -13.82
C VAL A 126 11.63 8.73 -13.28
N GLY A 127 10.78 9.59 -12.71
CA GLY A 127 9.44 9.19 -12.30
C GLY A 127 8.59 8.61 -13.43
N GLU A 128 8.67 9.22 -14.63
CA GLU A 128 7.98 8.74 -15.83
C GLU A 128 8.53 7.40 -16.34
N TYR A 129 9.84 7.14 -16.18
CA TYR A 129 10.45 5.82 -16.44
C TYR A 129 9.96 4.78 -15.45
N LEU A 130 10.04 5.06 -14.15
CA LEU A 130 9.61 4.14 -13.09
C LEU A 130 8.14 3.74 -13.26
N GLU A 131 7.25 4.70 -13.50
CA GLU A 131 5.83 4.43 -13.75
C GLU A 131 5.63 3.53 -14.97
N ARG A 132 6.34 3.80 -16.08
CA ARG A 132 6.30 2.98 -17.29
C ARG A 132 6.83 1.57 -17.07
N TRP A 133 7.83 1.40 -16.23
CA TRP A 133 8.39 0.11 -15.85
C TRP A 133 7.53 -0.64 -14.82
N GLY A 134 6.42 -0.04 -14.35
CA GLY A 134 5.49 -0.66 -13.40
C GLY A 134 5.85 -0.48 -11.94
N TYR A 135 6.84 0.37 -11.62
CA TYR A 135 7.17 0.69 -10.23
C TYR A 135 6.23 1.73 -9.65
N THR A 136 5.79 1.50 -8.43
CA THR A 136 4.96 2.42 -7.66
C THR A 136 5.64 2.79 -6.34
N ALA A 137 5.46 4.03 -5.89
CA ALA A 137 5.96 4.44 -4.58
C ALA A 137 5.22 3.67 -3.48
N LYS A 138 5.98 2.99 -2.62
CA LYS A 138 5.48 2.23 -1.47
C LYS A 138 6.15 2.73 -0.19
N LYS A 139 5.45 2.63 0.93
CA LYS A 139 6.11 2.75 2.24
C LYS A 139 7.05 1.55 2.40
N PRO A 140 8.30 1.75 2.85
CA PRO A 140 9.22 0.64 3.04
C PRO A 140 8.76 -0.25 4.20
N CYS A 141 8.89 -1.56 4.02
CA CYS A 141 8.97 -2.50 5.12
C CYS A 141 10.33 -2.28 5.81
N ARG A 142 10.36 -2.26 7.13
CA ARG A 142 11.60 -2.09 7.89
C ARG A 142 12.03 -3.46 8.37
N HIS A 143 13.25 -3.85 7.99
CA HIS A 143 13.92 -5.02 8.55
C HIS A 143 15.03 -4.53 9.46
N ALA A 144 15.17 -5.14 10.63
CA ALA A 144 16.32 -4.84 11.51
C ALA A 144 17.61 -5.33 10.85
N ASN A 145 18.68 -4.54 10.90
CA ASN A 145 19.97 -4.92 10.30
C ASN A 145 20.58 -6.17 10.93
N ASP A 146 20.16 -6.53 12.12
CA ASP A 146 20.64 -7.66 12.93
C ASP A 146 19.56 -8.76 13.08
N GLN A 147 18.52 -8.73 12.24
CA GLN A 147 17.59 -9.84 12.06
C GLN A 147 18.30 -11.02 11.41
N ASP A 148 18.07 -12.22 11.90
CA ASP A 148 18.57 -13.46 11.30
C ASP A 148 17.59 -13.94 10.20
N PRO A 149 18.00 -13.90 8.93
CA PRO A 149 17.13 -14.35 7.82
C PRO A 149 16.82 -15.85 7.89
N GLU A 150 17.70 -16.67 8.49
CA GLU A 150 17.48 -18.11 8.62
C GLU A 150 16.39 -18.38 9.67
N GLU A 151 16.40 -17.68 10.82
CA GLU A 151 15.36 -17.79 11.85
C GLU A 151 13.97 -17.37 11.29
N VAL A 152 13.93 -16.32 10.45
CA VAL A 152 12.69 -15.91 9.78
C VAL A 152 12.22 -16.96 8.76
N ARG A 153 13.14 -17.55 8.01
CA ARG A 153 12.80 -18.60 7.04
C ARG A 153 12.27 -19.85 7.74
N GLU A 154 12.96 -20.32 8.79
CA GLU A 154 12.53 -21.45 9.60
C GLU A 154 11.13 -21.21 10.20
N TRP A 155 10.89 -20.00 10.67
CA TRP A 155 9.55 -19.60 11.14
C TRP A 155 8.47 -19.77 10.06
N LEU A 156 8.73 -19.25 8.87
CA LEU A 156 7.74 -19.23 7.79
C LEU A 156 7.55 -20.61 7.13
N GLU A 157 8.60 -21.42 7.03
CA GLU A 157 8.59 -22.68 6.27
C GLU A 157 8.32 -23.90 7.17
N GLU A 158 8.64 -23.82 8.46
CA GLU A 158 8.58 -24.97 9.39
C GLU A 158 7.74 -24.67 10.63
N THR A 159 8.11 -23.66 11.43
CA THR A 159 7.53 -23.44 12.76
C THR A 159 6.05 -23.03 12.69
N TYR A 160 5.72 -22.00 11.91
CA TYR A 160 4.33 -21.54 11.83
C TYR A 160 3.39 -22.56 11.17
N PRO A 161 3.75 -23.22 10.06
CA PRO A 161 2.93 -24.31 9.50
C PRO A 161 2.65 -25.45 10.49
N ASP A 162 3.61 -25.76 11.36
CA ASP A 162 3.41 -26.77 12.42
C ASP A 162 2.46 -26.27 13.51
N ILE A 163 2.56 -25.01 13.92
CA ILE A 163 1.63 -24.36 14.85
C ILE A 163 0.20 -24.38 14.27
N GLU A 164 0.05 -23.99 12.99
CA GLU A 164 -1.25 -23.96 12.31
C GLU A 164 -1.89 -25.34 12.26
N ARG A 165 -1.11 -26.37 11.86
CA ARG A 165 -1.57 -27.76 11.80
C ARG A 165 -2.01 -28.28 13.19
N GLN A 166 -1.21 -28.04 14.24
CA GLN A 166 -1.55 -28.45 15.60
C GLN A 166 -2.78 -27.71 16.12
N ALA A 167 -2.91 -26.41 15.83
CA ALA A 167 -4.07 -25.62 16.21
C ALA A 167 -5.36 -26.15 15.54
N GLU A 168 -5.28 -26.61 14.29
CA GLU A 168 -6.41 -27.25 13.60
C GLU A 168 -6.78 -28.61 14.25
N GLU A 169 -5.78 -29.43 14.55
CA GLU A 169 -5.98 -30.74 15.19
C GLU A 169 -6.62 -30.62 16.58
N GLU A 170 -6.29 -29.59 17.35
CA GLU A 170 -6.79 -29.33 18.69
C GLU A 170 -8.00 -28.39 18.75
N ASP A 171 -8.50 -27.91 17.64
CA ASP A 171 -9.51 -26.84 17.54
C ASP A 171 -9.11 -25.60 18.35
N ALA A 172 -7.83 -25.27 18.37
CA ALA A 172 -7.28 -24.11 19.04
C ALA A 172 -7.48 -22.84 18.22
N VAL A 173 -7.44 -21.67 18.90
CA VAL A 173 -7.40 -20.38 18.26
C VAL A 173 -5.98 -19.83 18.27
N ILE A 174 -5.47 -19.40 17.13
CA ILE A 174 -4.17 -18.74 17.04
C ILE A 174 -4.36 -17.25 17.24
N LEU A 175 -3.69 -16.69 18.25
CA LEU A 175 -3.70 -15.26 18.54
C LEU A 175 -2.27 -14.70 18.50
N TRP A 176 -2.08 -13.55 17.88
CA TRP A 176 -0.85 -12.78 17.92
C TRP A 176 -1.01 -11.62 18.88
N THR A 177 -0.04 -11.41 19.75
CA THR A 177 -0.07 -10.31 20.73
C THR A 177 1.13 -9.38 20.59
N ASP A 178 0.90 -8.13 20.96
CA ASP A 178 1.90 -7.08 21.02
C ASP A 178 1.42 -5.94 21.93
N GLU A 179 2.36 -5.14 22.43
CA GLU A 179 2.02 -3.94 23.19
C GLU A 179 2.31 -2.67 22.41
N SER A 180 1.56 -1.63 22.75
CA SER A 180 1.73 -0.31 22.14
C SER A 180 1.49 0.81 23.14
N GLY A 181 2.25 1.88 23.02
CA GLY A 181 1.97 3.14 23.72
C GLY A 181 1.27 4.12 22.79
N VAL A 182 0.23 4.76 23.32
CA VAL A 182 -0.51 5.82 22.66
C VAL A 182 -0.26 7.12 23.42
N ASP A 183 0.24 8.13 22.71
CA ASP A 183 0.50 9.47 23.25
C ASP A 183 -0.64 10.40 22.86
N ALA A 184 -1.10 11.24 23.81
CA ALA A 184 -2.24 12.14 23.63
C ALA A 184 -2.02 13.23 22.58
N ASP A 185 -0.76 13.56 22.28
CA ASP A 185 -0.38 14.59 21.31
C ASP A 185 -0.04 14.00 19.91
N HIS A 186 -0.15 12.69 19.75
CA HIS A 186 0.14 12.04 18.47
C HIS A 186 -0.98 12.30 17.47
N HIS A 187 -0.67 13.05 16.41
CA HIS A 187 -1.59 13.29 15.30
C HIS A 187 -0.87 13.12 13.96
N PRO A 188 -1.09 12.03 13.24
CA PRO A 188 -0.39 11.73 11.98
C PRO A 188 -0.90 12.56 10.78
N GLY A 189 -1.94 13.37 10.97
CA GLY A 189 -2.61 14.11 9.91
C GLY A 189 -1.91 15.41 9.49
N THR A 190 -2.39 15.97 8.38
CA THR A 190 -2.00 17.29 7.88
C THR A 190 -3.18 18.25 7.95
N GLY A 191 -2.96 19.47 8.44
CA GLY A 191 -3.96 20.53 8.46
C GLY A 191 -3.77 21.52 7.30
N TYR A 192 -4.84 22.24 6.95
CA TYR A 192 -4.78 23.33 5.98
C TYR A 192 -4.53 24.66 6.68
N ALA A 193 -3.67 25.48 6.09
CA ALA A 193 -3.40 26.86 6.50
C ALA A 193 -3.21 27.73 5.27
N PRO A 194 -3.34 29.07 5.37
CA PRO A 194 -3.02 29.97 4.29
C PRO A 194 -1.58 29.77 3.79
N LYS A 195 -1.37 29.99 2.48
CA LYS A 195 -0.04 29.84 1.87
C LYS A 195 1.02 30.66 2.62
N GLY A 196 2.09 29.97 3.05
CA GLY A 196 3.17 30.58 3.82
C GLY A 196 2.98 30.55 5.34
N GLN A 197 1.85 30.04 5.83
CA GLN A 197 1.60 29.79 7.25
C GLN A 197 1.63 28.30 7.56
N ARG A 198 1.85 27.95 8.83
CA ARG A 198 1.74 26.57 9.32
C ARG A 198 0.38 26.37 9.98
N ALA A 199 -0.23 25.22 9.77
CA ALA A 199 -1.35 24.80 10.58
C ALA A 199 -0.88 24.62 12.02
N THR A 200 -1.69 25.10 12.97
CA THR A 200 -1.43 24.97 14.41
C THR A 200 -2.49 24.06 15.02
N MET A 201 -2.08 23.29 16.01
CA MET A 201 -2.94 22.40 16.77
C MET A 201 -2.66 22.65 18.26
N GLU A 202 -3.70 22.76 19.05
CA GLU A 202 -3.58 22.81 20.50
C GLU A 202 -3.34 21.40 21.03
N VAL A 203 -2.31 21.23 21.85
CA VAL A 203 -1.95 19.94 22.44
C VAL A 203 -2.09 20.02 23.96
N PRO A 204 -2.42 18.91 24.64
CA PRO A 204 -2.53 18.88 26.09
C PRO A 204 -1.21 19.21 26.75
N HIS A 205 -1.29 19.78 27.98
CA HIS A 205 -0.09 20.09 28.74
C HIS A 205 0.48 18.84 29.41
N GLY A 206 1.78 18.63 29.23
CA GLY A 206 2.49 17.48 29.79
C GLY A 206 2.49 16.25 28.87
N HIS A 207 3.22 15.22 29.29
CA HIS A 207 3.30 13.96 28.55
C HIS A 207 2.21 13.00 29.06
N ILE A 208 1.12 12.91 28.32
CA ILE A 208 0.01 12.01 28.59
C ILE A 208 0.14 10.80 27.69
N ARG A 209 0.32 9.64 28.27
CA ARG A 209 0.49 8.37 27.58
C ARG A 209 -0.32 7.28 28.26
N ARG A 210 -0.86 6.35 27.46
CA ARG A 210 -1.50 5.13 27.90
C ARG A 210 -0.92 3.95 27.12
N SER A 211 -0.69 2.84 27.82
CA SER A 211 -0.26 1.60 27.23
C SER A 211 -1.45 0.67 26.94
N VAL A 212 -1.35 -0.08 25.88
CA VAL A 212 -2.33 -1.11 25.51
C VAL A 212 -1.58 -2.36 25.09
N ILE A 213 -2.05 -3.52 25.53
CA ILE A 213 -1.70 -4.82 24.98
C ILE A 213 -2.91 -5.36 24.23
N SER A 214 -2.69 -5.91 23.06
CA SER A 214 -3.76 -6.44 22.21
C SER A 214 -3.39 -7.80 21.67
N ALA A 215 -4.40 -8.67 21.49
CA ALA A 215 -4.25 -9.91 20.75
C ALA A 215 -5.27 -9.97 19.60
N VAL A 216 -4.83 -10.40 18.43
CA VAL A 216 -5.68 -10.55 17.24
C VAL A 216 -5.58 -11.95 16.65
N GLY A 217 -6.70 -12.46 16.14
CA GLY A 217 -6.77 -13.71 15.41
C GLY A 217 -7.08 -13.47 13.92
N ASN A 218 -6.66 -14.40 13.08
CA ASN A 218 -6.86 -14.31 11.63
C ASN A 218 -8.32 -14.53 11.18
N ARG A 219 -9.20 -14.89 12.10
CA ARG A 219 -10.67 -14.98 11.89
C ARG A 219 -11.43 -13.77 12.43
N GLY A 220 -10.70 -12.76 12.90
CA GLY A 220 -11.28 -11.48 13.34
C GLY A 220 -11.43 -11.35 14.84
N GLU A 221 -10.84 -12.26 15.62
CA GLU A 221 -10.76 -12.16 17.06
C GLU A 221 -9.92 -10.94 17.47
N LEU A 222 -10.37 -10.24 18.51
CA LEU A 222 -9.67 -9.10 19.09
C LEU A 222 -9.87 -9.09 20.59
N HIS A 223 -8.77 -9.08 21.33
CA HIS A 223 -8.73 -8.94 22.78
C HIS A 223 -7.79 -7.79 23.12
N PHE A 224 -8.05 -7.05 24.19
CA PHE A 224 -7.17 -5.97 24.60
C PHE A 224 -7.30 -5.63 26.08
N MET A 225 -6.22 -5.05 26.61
CA MET A 225 -6.19 -4.48 27.95
C MET A 225 -5.39 -3.18 27.93
N THR A 226 -5.92 -2.12 28.57
CA THR A 226 -5.17 -0.87 28.77
C THR A 226 -4.55 -0.84 30.16
N TYR A 227 -3.36 -0.30 30.28
CA TYR A 227 -2.63 -0.23 31.54
C TYR A 227 -1.74 1.02 31.59
N ASP A 228 -1.26 1.37 32.78
CA ASP A 228 -0.30 2.45 33.00
C ASP A 228 1.13 1.90 33.09
N GLY A 229 2.06 2.66 32.52
CA GLY A 229 3.49 2.35 32.59
C GLY A 229 3.96 1.32 31.58
N THR A 230 4.93 0.49 31.98
CA THR A 230 5.58 -0.51 31.15
C THR A 230 5.01 -1.90 31.48
N LEU A 231 4.84 -2.73 30.46
CA LEU A 231 4.43 -4.12 30.64
C LEU A 231 5.50 -4.86 31.45
N ASN A 232 5.04 -5.69 32.36
CA ASN A 232 5.86 -6.64 33.14
C ASN A 232 5.18 -8.01 33.18
N ALA A 233 5.86 -9.04 33.67
CA ALA A 233 5.34 -10.40 33.73
C ALA A 233 3.98 -10.49 34.43
N ALA A 234 3.81 -9.85 35.58
CA ALA A 234 2.54 -9.90 36.33
C ALA A 234 1.37 -9.27 35.53
N LEU A 235 1.58 -8.14 34.86
CA LEU A 235 0.56 -7.53 33.99
C LEU A 235 0.28 -8.38 32.75
N PHE A 236 1.30 -9.05 32.22
CA PHE A 236 1.12 -9.94 31.10
C PHE A 236 0.30 -11.18 31.51
N ILE A 237 0.57 -11.79 32.68
CA ILE A 237 -0.23 -12.89 33.24
C ILE A 237 -1.70 -12.46 33.41
N VAL A 238 -1.96 -11.25 33.93
CA VAL A 238 -3.36 -10.76 34.06
C VAL A 238 -4.04 -10.68 32.69
N PHE A 239 -3.28 -10.27 31.63
CA PHE A 239 -3.81 -10.29 30.27
C PHE A 239 -4.10 -11.72 29.78
N LEU A 240 -3.20 -12.69 30.04
CA LEU A 240 -3.41 -14.09 29.69
C LEU A 240 -4.63 -14.68 30.41
N GLU A 241 -4.83 -14.40 31.71
CA GLU A 241 -6.03 -14.77 32.45
C GLU A 241 -7.31 -14.20 31.81
N GLY A 242 -7.24 -12.93 31.34
CA GLY A 242 -8.30 -12.31 30.57
C GLY A 242 -8.64 -13.14 29.33
N LEU A 243 -7.64 -13.50 28.52
CA LEU A 243 -7.81 -14.30 27.31
C LEU A 243 -8.48 -15.64 27.61
N LEU A 244 -8.03 -16.34 28.66
CA LEU A 244 -8.64 -17.63 29.11
C LEU A 244 -10.07 -17.49 29.58
N SER A 245 -10.45 -16.33 30.13
CA SER A 245 -11.83 -16.08 30.57
C SER A 245 -12.79 -15.79 29.41
N GLU A 246 -12.30 -15.24 28.33
CA GLU A 246 -13.08 -14.79 27.18
C GLU A 246 -13.25 -15.86 26.09
N THR A 247 -12.38 -16.89 26.07
CA THR A 247 -12.47 -17.99 25.12
C THR A 247 -12.55 -19.38 25.80
N THR A 248 -13.35 -20.26 25.20
CA THR A 248 -13.46 -21.65 25.64
C THR A 248 -12.53 -22.59 24.88
N ARG A 249 -12.00 -22.15 23.73
CA ARG A 249 -11.04 -22.91 22.93
C ARG A 249 -9.65 -22.80 23.53
N LYS A 250 -8.80 -23.77 23.26
CA LYS A 250 -7.38 -23.66 23.58
C LYS A 250 -6.76 -22.49 22.74
N ILE A 251 -5.84 -21.76 23.35
CA ILE A 251 -5.18 -20.63 22.73
C ILE A 251 -3.76 -21.02 22.35
N TYR A 252 -3.38 -20.76 21.09
CA TYR A 252 -2.01 -20.77 20.63
C TYR A 252 -1.57 -19.31 20.48
N LEU A 253 -0.85 -18.82 21.50
CA LEU A 253 -0.45 -17.40 21.57
C LEU A 253 0.91 -17.20 20.97
N ILE A 254 0.99 -16.33 19.97
CA ILE A 254 2.25 -15.93 19.33
C ILE A 254 2.61 -14.53 19.81
N THR A 255 3.80 -14.37 20.39
CA THR A 255 4.29 -13.10 20.95
C THR A 255 5.73 -12.83 20.51
N ASP A 256 6.18 -11.59 20.66
CA ASP A 256 7.59 -11.26 20.49
C ASP A 256 8.42 -11.71 21.72
N ARG A 257 9.71 -11.48 21.67
CA ARG A 257 10.67 -11.84 22.74
C ARG A 257 10.94 -10.67 23.70
N LEU A 258 9.89 -9.90 24.05
CA LEU A 258 10.04 -8.93 25.13
C LEU A 258 10.31 -9.65 26.45
N SER A 259 11.16 -9.09 27.31
CA SER A 259 11.49 -9.69 28.60
C SER A 259 10.29 -9.87 29.53
N ALA A 260 9.20 -9.17 29.31
CA ALA A 260 7.93 -9.35 30.01
C ALA A 260 7.15 -10.60 29.56
N HIS A 261 7.41 -11.07 28.34
CA HIS A 261 6.82 -12.28 27.76
C HIS A 261 7.73 -13.51 27.96
N ASP A 262 9.03 -13.33 27.71
CA ASP A 262 10.04 -14.39 27.72
C ASP A 262 10.82 -14.38 29.03
N CYS A 263 10.16 -14.78 30.12
CA CYS A 263 10.74 -14.94 31.44
C CYS A 263 10.15 -16.17 32.18
N ASP A 264 10.90 -16.68 33.15
CA ASP A 264 10.54 -17.91 33.87
C ASP A 264 9.14 -17.85 34.49
N GLU A 265 8.74 -16.72 35.10
CA GLU A 265 7.43 -16.53 35.73
C GLU A 265 6.27 -16.74 34.74
N VAL A 266 6.42 -16.26 33.50
CA VAL A 266 5.39 -16.42 32.46
C VAL A 266 5.38 -17.87 31.94
N TRP A 267 6.57 -18.45 31.70
CA TRP A 267 6.65 -19.82 31.23
C TRP A 267 6.12 -20.82 32.24
N ASP A 268 6.41 -20.64 33.53
CA ASP A 268 5.85 -21.47 34.62
C ASP A 268 4.31 -21.37 34.64
N TRP A 269 3.78 -20.15 34.47
CA TRP A 269 2.32 -19.95 34.42
C TRP A 269 1.70 -20.62 33.19
N VAL A 270 2.33 -20.52 32.00
CA VAL A 270 1.85 -21.18 30.76
C VAL A 270 1.88 -22.70 30.91
N GLU A 271 2.93 -23.27 31.53
CA GLU A 271 3.04 -24.71 31.78
C GLU A 271 1.92 -25.19 32.70
N GLU A 272 1.59 -24.43 33.76
CA GLU A 272 0.46 -24.73 34.65
C GLU A 272 -0.91 -24.71 33.96
N HIS A 273 -1.03 -23.98 32.82
CA HIS A 273 -2.27 -23.82 32.04
C HIS A 273 -2.19 -24.45 30.65
N SER A 274 -1.28 -25.40 30.42
CA SER A 274 -1.00 -26.00 29.11
C SER A 274 -2.18 -26.74 28.48
N ASP A 275 -3.19 -27.08 29.25
CA ASP A 275 -4.47 -27.59 28.76
C ASP A 275 -5.32 -26.51 28.04
N ARG A 276 -5.03 -25.22 28.25
CA ARG A 276 -5.80 -24.08 27.76
C ARG A 276 -5.01 -23.10 26.89
N ILE A 277 -3.70 -23.03 27.09
CA ILE A 277 -2.83 -22.08 26.34
C ILE A 277 -1.45 -22.69 26.11
N ASP A 278 -0.97 -22.54 24.89
CA ASP A 278 0.44 -22.70 24.52
C ASP A 278 0.98 -21.37 23.97
N MET A 279 2.26 -21.08 24.22
CA MET A 279 2.89 -19.84 23.82
C MET A 279 4.09 -20.09 22.90
N PHE A 280 4.17 -19.31 21.82
CA PHE A 280 5.20 -19.40 20.81
C PHE A 280 5.84 -18.02 20.60
N LEU A 281 7.16 -18.03 20.38
CA LEU A 281 7.92 -16.78 20.19
C LEU A 281 8.22 -16.53 18.75
N LEU A 282 7.92 -15.32 18.27
CA LEU A 282 8.33 -14.84 16.95
C LEU A 282 9.86 -14.85 16.78
N PRO A 283 10.37 -14.91 15.55
CA PRO A 283 11.78 -14.70 15.26
C PRO A 283 12.28 -13.39 15.87
N ARG A 284 13.53 -13.41 16.32
CA ARG A 284 14.13 -12.22 16.93
C ARG A 284 14.14 -11.06 15.94
N ARG A 285 13.74 -9.88 16.43
CA ARG A 285 13.80 -8.63 15.66
C ARG A 285 13.04 -8.66 14.33
N ALA A 286 11.93 -9.40 14.29
CA ALA A 286 11.02 -9.49 13.16
C ALA A 286 9.63 -8.92 13.47
N PRO A 287 9.49 -7.65 13.91
CA PRO A 287 8.20 -7.06 14.26
C PRO A 287 7.27 -7.01 13.04
N GLU A 288 7.81 -6.90 11.83
CA GLU A 288 7.02 -6.93 10.60
C GLU A 288 6.26 -8.24 10.39
N SER A 289 6.66 -9.32 11.06
CA SER A 289 5.96 -10.61 11.04
C SER A 289 4.80 -10.67 12.04
N ASN A 290 4.60 -9.62 12.87
CA ASN A 290 3.50 -9.56 13.82
C ASN A 290 2.31 -8.78 13.24
N PRO A 291 1.14 -9.40 12.99
CA PRO A 291 -0.04 -8.70 12.49
C PRO A 291 -0.59 -7.64 13.45
N VAL A 292 -0.32 -7.71 14.75
CA VAL A 292 -0.74 -6.71 15.74
C VAL A 292 -0.11 -5.34 15.48
N GLU A 293 1.06 -5.28 14.86
CA GLU A 293 1.68 -4.01 14.47
C GLU A 293 0.79 -3.17 13.54
N TYR A 294 -0.04 -3.83 12.69
CA TYR A 294 -1.00 -3.14 11.82
C TYR A 294 -2.21 -2.61 12.61
N LEU A 295 -2.67 -3.34 13.63
CA LEU A 295 -3.65 -2.85 14.60
C LEU A 295 -3.09 -1.63 15.34
N ASN A 296 -1.85 -1.72 15.86
CA ASN A 296 -1.18 -0.65 16.57
C ASN A 296 -1.01 0.60 15.69
N HIS A 297 -0.72 0.41 14.40
CA HIS A 297 -0.65 1.52 13.44
C HIS A 297 -2.01 2.16 13.19
N ASP A 298 -3.06 1.34 13.05
CA ASP A 298 -4.43 1.81 12.83
C ASP A 298 -4.96 2.55 14.07
N LEU A 299 -4.74 2.02 15.26
CA LEU A 299 -5.06 2.66 16.53
C LEU A 299 -4.40 4.05 16.62
N LYS A 300 -3.07 4.12 16.47
CA LYS A 300 -2.32 5.39 16.52
C LYS A 300 -2.76 6.37 15.44
N GLY A 301 -3.17 5.88 14.28
CA GLY A 301 -3.63 6.69 13.17
C GLY A 301 -5.02 7.30 13.34
N ASN A 302 -5.88 6.68 14.14
CA ASN A 302 -7.30 7.00 14.17
C ASN A 302 -7.88 7.31 15.57
N VAL A 303 -7.17 6.99 16.65
CA VAL A 303 -7.67 7.16 18.03
C VAL A 303 -8.06 8.62 18.35
N HIS A 304 -7.36 9.58 17.78
CA HIS A 304 -7.61 11.02 18.01
C HIS A 304 -8.40 11.68 16.87
N ARG A 305 -9.17 10.90 16.12
CA ARG A 305 -9.92 11.43 14.97
C ARG A 305 -10.93 12.52 15.36
N ASP A 306 -11.51 12.38 16.55
CA ASP A 306 -12.54 13.29 17.05
C ASP A 306 -11.99 14.37 17.99
N GLY A 307 -10.66 14.47 18.13
CA GLY A 307 -9.95 15.46 18.95
C GLY A 307 -8.91 14.85 19.87
N LEU A 308 -8.02 15.70 20.40
CA LEU A 308 -7.00 15.27 21.35
C LEU A 308 -7.56 15.17 22.77
N PRO A 309 -7.20 14.14 23.55
CA PRO A 309 -7.62 14.00 24.95
C PRO A 309 -6.85 14.97 25.85
N ASN A 310 -7.49 15.51 26.90
CA ASN A 310 -6.87 16.46 27.82
C ASN A 310 -6.23 15.79 29.05
N ASN A 311 -6.54 14.53 29.29
CA ASN A 311 -6.05 13.75 30.43
C ASN A 311 -5.99 12.24 30.08
N LYS A 312 -5.45 11.45 31.00
CA LYS A 312 -5.27 9.99 30.82
C LYS A 312 -6.58 9.24 30.70
N ASP A 313 -7.63 9.68 31.39
CA ASP A 313 -8.91 8.99 31.39
C ASP A 313 -9.61 9.18 30.04
N GLU A 314 -9.61 10.41 29.52
CA GLU A 314 -10.10 10.69 28.15
C GLU A 314 -9.33 9.92 27.09
N LEU A 315 -8.00 9.78 27.28
CA LEU A 315 -7.18 8.96 26.36
C LEU A 315 -7.57 7.48 26.42
N ALA A 316 -7.78 6.94 27.64
CA ALA A 316 -8.24 5.58 27.81
C ALA A 316 -9.63 5.36 27.18
N ASP A 317 -10.55 6.29 27.36
CA ASP A 317 -11.88 6.24 26.74
C ASP A 317 -11.83 6.25 25.21
N GLN A 318 -10.97 7.07 24.62
CA GLN A 318 -10.76 7.09 23.17
C GLN A 318 -10.18 5.78 22.65
N ILE A 319 -9.19 5.20 23.34
CA ILE A 319 -8.61 3.90 22.99
C ILE A 319 -9.69 2.81 23.09
N HIS A 320 -10.46 2.78 24.18
CA HIS A 320 -11.54 1.80 24.35
C HIS A 320 -12.61 1.97 23.27
N ALA A 321 -13.05 3.19 22.96
CA ALA A 321 -14.05 3.45 21.95
C ALA A 321 -13.58 2.97 20.56
N PHE A 322 -12.30 3.16 20.22
CA PHE A 322 -11.72 2.68 18.97
C PHE A 322 -11.70 1.13 18.93
N LEU A 323 -11.19 0.48 19.98
CA LEU A 323 -11.05 -0.97 20.01
C LEU A 323 -12.40 -1.68 20.11
N LEU A 324 -13.36 -1.16 20.88
CA LEU A 324 -14.73 -1.68 20.95
C LEU A 324 -15.43 -1.61 19.60
N LYS A 325 -15.19 -0.53 18.83
CA LYS A 325 -15.70 -0.44 17.46
C LYS A 325 -15.09 -1.49 16.53
N LEU A 326 -13.82 -1.85 16.73
CA LEU A 326 -13.18 -2.89 15.93
C LEU A 326 -13.74 -4.28 16.25
N LEU A 327 -14.17 -4.56 17.49
CA LEU A 327 -14.85 -5.80 17.84
C LEU A 327 -16.14 -6.02 17.01
N GLU A 328 -16.81 -4.95 16.61
CA GLU A 328 -17.99 -5.01 15.74
C GLU A 328 -17.61 -5.20 14.26
N LEU A 329 -16.31 -5.15 13.91
CA LEU A 329 -15.78 -5.17 12.55
C LEU A 329 -14.74 -6.29 12.34
N PRO A 330 -15.09 -7.57 12.52
CA PRO A 330 -14.11 -8.67 12.43
C PRO A 330 -13.42 -8.72 11.05
N GLY A 331 -14.11 -8.35 9.96
CA GLY A 331 -13.52 -8.26 8.65
C GLY A 331 -12.42 -7.18 8.53
N HIS A 332 -12.46 -6.14 9.36
CA HIS A 332 -11.40 -5.14 9.45
C HIS A 332 -10.16 -5.73 10.17
N VAL A 333 -10.35 -6.45 11.27
CA VAL A 333 -9.27 -7.15 11.97
C VAL A 333 -8.61 -8.18 11.05
N MET A 334 -9.39 -8.98 10.32
CA MET A 334 -8.87 -9.90 9.29
C MET A 334 -8.04 -9.20 8.22
N SER A 335 -8.35 -7.93 7.91
CA SER A 335 -7.61 -7.19 6.89
C SER A 335 -6.16 -6.89 7.27
N TYR A 336 -5.79 -6.89 8.56
CA TYR A 336 -4.41 -6.73 9.01
C TYR A 336 -3.52 -7.85 8.51
N PHE A 337 -4.05 -9.07 8.38
CA PHE A 337 -3.35 -10.25 7.87
C PHE A 337 -3.14 -10.26 6.34
N ARG A 338 -3.70 -9.30 5.61
CA ARG A 338 -3.53 -9.19 4.14
C ARG A 338 -2.25 -8.48 3.73
N HIS A 339 -1.53 -7.90 4.68
CA HIS A 339 -0.27 -7.24 4.36
C HIS A 339 0.80 -8.28 3.98
N PRO A 340 1.63 -8.03 2.94
CA PRO A 340 2.60 -9.02 2.44
C PRO A 340 3.51 -9.64 3.50
N CYS A 341 3.91 -8.89 4.53
CA CYS A 341 4.80 -9.39 5.58
C CYS A 341 4.13 -10.38 6.55
N VAL A 342 2.80 -10.36 6.67
CA VAL A 342 2.02 -11.20 7.58
C VAL A 342 1.00 -12.08 6.86
N GLN A 343 1.04 -12.11 5.53
CA GLN A 343 0.11 -12.91 4.73
C GLN A 343 0.26 -14.42 4.98
N TYR A 344 1.40 -14.86 5.52
CA TYR A 344 1.62 -16.24 5.94
C TYR A 344 0.62 -16.71 7.00
N ALA A 345 0.12 -15.75 7.81
CA ALA A 345 -0.81 -16.00 8.92
C ALA A 345 -2.29 -15.73 8.54
N ALA A 346 -2.58 -15.39 7.28
CA ALA A 346 -3.94 -15.14 6.85
C ALA A 346 -4.77 -16.42 6.86
N ALA A 347 -6.03 -16.32 7.32
CA ALA A 347 -6.94 -17.46 7.25
C ALA A 347 -7.08 -17.93 5.79
N HIS A 348 -6.90 -19.22 5.58
CA HIS A 348 -7.23 -19.84 4.31
C HIS A 348 -8.76 -19.94 4.20
N ASP A 349 -9.34 -19.40 3.13
CA ASP A 349 -10.75 -19.64 2.79
C ASP A 349 -10.90 -21.13 2.47
N TRP A 350 -11.62 -21.85 3.33
CA TRP A 350 -12.06 -23.22 3.11
C TRP A 350 -13.43 -23.24 2.43
#